data_15f862af03d68c34d7e6d2aebc5dd2fa
#
_entry.id   15f862af03d68c34d7e6d2aebc5dd2fa
#
_cell.length_a   1.000
_cell.length_b   1.000
_cell.length_c   1.000
_cell.angle_alpha   90.00
_cell.angle_beta   90.00
_cell.angle_gamma   90.00
#
_symmetry.space_group_name_H-M   'P 1'
#
loop_
_entity.id
_entity.type
_entity.pdbx_description
1 polymer ?
#
loop_
_entity_poly.entity_id
_entity_poly.type
_entity_poly.pdbx_seq_one_letter_code
_entity_poly.pdbx_strand_id
1 'polypeptide(L)'
;MKNKKQIVILFSVVFVFLFSVVLTSVFTSTGEEGVADAAVLKRGSQGSTVRTVQTKLKNWGYYKGAVDGIYGSQTVNAVKYFQRRNGLTADGIVGKRTAAALGITLSSSSSSSSGQITSSDLNLLARVVYGEARGEPYTGQVAVAAVVLNRVRSASFPNTIAGVIYQSGAFDCVSDGQINLTPNKSAKNAAQDALNGWDPTYGCLYYYNPKTATNKWMLSRPVKLSIGNHAFC
;
A
#
# COMPACT_ATOMS: atom_id res chain seq x y z
N MET A 1 -54.39 -49.78 38.08
CA MET A 1 -53.03 -49.31 38.35
C MET A 1 -52.18 -49.60 37.09
N LYS A 2 -52.38 -48.83 36.05
CA LYS A 2 -51.62 -48.90 34.80
C LYS A 2 -51.05 -47.50 34.54
N ASN A 3 -49.76 -47.44 34.19
CA ASN A 3 -49.15 -46.41 33.36
C ASN A 3 -48.47 -45.23 34.02
N LYS A 4 -47.93 -45.30 35.22
CA LYS A 4 -46.90 -44.33 35.61
C LYS A 4 -45.53 -44.55 34.94
N LYS A 5 -45.19 -45.80 34.58
CA LYS A 5 -43.92 -46.11 33.92
C LYS A 5 -43.91 -45.78 32.42
N GLN A 6 -45.05 -45.84 31.72
CA GLN A 6 -45.13 -45.47 30.31
C GLN A 6 -45.13 -43.96 30.09
N ILE A 7 -45.64 -43.18 31.01
CA ILE A 7 -45.63 -41.70 30.93
C ILE A 7 -44.22 -41.17 31.13
N VAL A 8 -43.43 -41.77 32.02
CA VAL A 8 -42.02 -41.34 32.23
C VAL A 8 -41.14 -41.64 31.01
N ILE A 9 -41.37 -42.76 30.30
CA ILE A 9 -40.63 -43.11 29.09
C ILE A 9 -41.01 -42.16 27.92
N LEU A 10 -42.28 -41.78 27.82
CA LEU A 10 -42.73 -40.87 26.75
C LEU A 10 -42.16 -39.46 26.96
N PHE A 11 -42.09 -38.99 28.20
CA PHE A 11 -41.49 -37.67 28.49
C PHE A 11 -39.97 -37.66 28.28
N SER A 12 -39.28 -38.76 28.56
CA SER A 12 -37.83 -38.83 28.33
C SER A 12 -37.47 -38.83 26.84
N VAL A 13 -38.26 -39.53 25.98
CA VAL A 13 -38.05 -39.57 24.54
C VAL A 13 -38.37 -38.23 23.89
N VAL A 14 -39.43 -37.52 24.31
CA VAL A 14 -39.76 -36.22 23.81
C VAL A 14 -38.71 -35.17 24.21
N PHE A 15 -38.15 -35.27 25.44
CA PHE A 15 -37.12 -34.35 25.88
C PHE A 15 -35.78 -34.55 25.18
N VAL A 16 -35.41 -35.79 24.85
CA VAL A 16 -34.23 -36.09 24.07
C VAL A 16 -34.37 -35.60 22.63
N PHE A 17 -35.57 -35.71 22.01
CA PHE A 17 -35.81 -35.22 20.65
C PHE A 17 -35.84 -33.68 20.57
N LEU A 18 -36.42 -33.00 21.58
CA LEU A 18 -36.41 -31.55 21.65
C LEU A 18 -35.00 -30.99 21.88
N PHE A 19 -34.18 -31.69 22.69
CA PHE A 19 -32.79 -31.27 22.90
C PHE A 19 -31.90 -31.52 21.68
N SER A 20 -32.17 -32.56 20.88
CA SER A 20 -31.49 -32.86 19.63
C SER A 20 -31.82 -31.82 18.53
N VAL A 21 -33.09 -31.36 18.44
CA VAL A 21 -33.49 -30.36 17.44
C VAL A 21 -32.97 -28.96 17.79
N VAL A 22 -32.83 -28.62 19.08
CA VAL A 22 -32.24 -27.36 19.53
C VAL A 22 -30.73 -27.36 19.35
N LEU A 23 -30.04 -28.50 19.43
CA LEU A 23 -28.60 -28.59 19.23
C LEU A 23 -28.19 -28.50 17.75
N THR A 24 -29.07 -28.89 16.81
CA THR A 24 -28.79 -28.77 15.37
C THR A 24 -29.10 -27.38 14.81
N SER A 25 -29.91 -26.57 15.48
CA SER A 25 -30.22 -25.18 15.03
C SER A 25 -29.23 -24.14 15.56
N VAL A 26 -28.37 -24.48 16.52
CA VAL A 26 -27.30 -23.58 17.02
C VAL A 26 -25.99 -23.76 16.24
N PHE A 27 -25.86 -24.80 15.39
CA PHE A 27 -24.61 -25.08 14.66
C PHE A 27 -24.63 -24.63 13.19
N THR A 28 -25.62 -23.88 12.74
CA THR A 28 -25.68 -23.32 11.39
C THR A 28 -25.71 -21.81 11.33
N SER A 29 -25.17 -21.16 12.35
CA SER A 29 -24.94 -19.71 12.32
C SER A 29 -23.53 -19.37 12.83
N THR A 30 -22.52 -20.16 12.42
CA THR A 30 -21.20 -19.58 12.22
C THR A 30 -21.30 -18.88 10.89
N GLY A 31 -21.69 -17.61 10.93
CA GLY A 31 -21.33 -16.69 9.88
C GLY A 31 -19.85 -16.89 9.62
N GLU A 32 -19.48 -17.24 8.40
CA GLU A 32 -18.17 -16.93 7.89
C GLU A 32 -18.02 -15.41 8.10
N GLU A 33 -17.48 -15.01 9.25
CA GLU A 33 -16.75 -13.77 9.29
C GLU A 33 -15.73 -13.93 8.19
N GLY A 34 -15.98 -13.29 7.06
CA GLY A 34 -15.00 -13.16 6.00
C GLY A 34 -13.75 -12.66 6.68
N VAL A 35 -12.78 -13.55 6.89
CA VAL A 35 -11.44 -13.20 7.30
C VAL A 35 -10.98 -12.25 6.22
N ALA A 36 -11.08 -10.94 6.49
CA ALA A 36 -10.51 -9.93 5.64
C ALA A 36 -9.09 -10.40 5.35
N ASP A 37 -8.80 -10.70 4.09
CA ASP A 37 -7.52 -11.27 3.67
C ASP A 37 -6.44 -10.29 4.14
N ALA A 38 -5.82 -10.65 5.27
CA ALA A 38 -4.85 -9.78 5.92
C ALA A 38 -3.71 -9.62 4.93
N ALA A 39 -3.48 -8.39 4.50
CA ALA A 39 -2.43 -8.08 3.53
C ALA A 39 -1.14 -8.80 3.94
N VAL A 40 -0.66 -9.67 3.06
CA VAL A 40 0.57 -10.43 3.26
C VAL A 40 1.50 -10.22 2.09
N LEU A 41 2.80 -10.12 2.35
CA LEU A 41 3.82 -10.15 1.30
C LEU A 41 4.46 -11.53 1.27
N LYS A 42 4.49 -12.12 0.10
CA LYS A 42 5.04 -13.46 -0.17
C LYS A 42 5.75 -13.48 -1.52
N ARG A 43 6.36 -14.59 -1.86
CA ARG A 43 7.00 -14.77 -3.18
C ARG A 43 6.04 -14.36 -4.30
N GLY A 44 6.51 -13.49 -5.19
CA GLY A 44 5.74 -12.90 -6.27
C GLY A 44 5.10 -11.54 -5.95
N SER A 45 5.02 -11.13 -4.69
CA SER A 45 4.60 -9.77 -4.33
C SER A 45 5.56 -8.75 -4.91
N GLN A 46 5.06 -7.57 -5.29
CA GLN A 46 5.85 -6.48 -5.86
C GLN A 46 5.39 -5.12 -5.30
N GLY A 47 6.22 -4.10 -5.46
CA GLY A 47 5.88 -2.72 -5.14
C GLY A 47 6.64 -2.14 -3.95
N SER A 48 6.17 -0.99 -3.49
CA SER A 48 6.87 -0.17 -2.49
C SER A 48 7.00 -0.85 -1.13
N THR A 49 5.97 -1.56 -0.67
CA THR A 49 6.03 -2.28 0.60
C THR A 49 7.09 -3.38 0.57
N VAL A 50 7.28 -4.04 -0.58
CA VAL A 50 8.38 -5.01 -0.77
C VAL A 50 9.73 -4.29 -0.71
N ARG A 51 9.88 -3.12 -1.34
CA ARG A 51 11.11 -2.30 -1.23
C ARG A 51 11.39 -1.90 0.21
N THR A 52 10.36 -1.49 0.95
CA THR A 52 10.50 -1.15 2.38
C THR A 52 11.01 -2.35 3.18
N VAL A 53 10.46 -3.55 2.95
CA VAL A 53 10.93 -4.79 3.58
C VAL A 53 12.39 -5.06 3.20
N GLN A 54 12.74 -5.02 1.92
CA GLN A 54 14.10 -5.24 1.42
C GLN A 54 15.09 -4.24 2.02
N THR A 55 14.72 -2.94 2.07
CA THR A 55 15.56 -1.88 2.65
C THR A 55 15.82 -2.13 4.12
N LYS A 56 14.79 -2.42 4.92
CA LYS A 56 14.96 -2.71 6.35
C LYS A 56 15.83 -3.94 6.58
N LEU A 57 15.56 -5.03 5.86
CA LEU A 57 16.34 -6.26 5.95
C LEU A 57 17.80 -6.04 5.53
N LYS A 58 18.04 -5.19 4.53
CA LYS A 58 19.39 -4.82 4.07
C LYS A 58 20.13 -4.00 5.10
N ASN A 59 19.49 -2.98 5.67
CA ASN A 59 20.06 -2.14 6.72
C ASN A 59 20.40 -2.94 7.98
N TRP A 60 19.68 -4.02 8.27
CA TRP A 60 19.93 -4.90 9.40
C TRP A 60 20.82 -6.12 9.06
N GLY A 61 21.35 -6.19 7.84
CA GLY A 61 22.28 -7.24 7.40
C GLY A 61 21.65 -8.58 7.05
N TYR A 62 20.32 -8.67 7.02
CA TYR A 62 19.58 -9.89 6.64
C TYR A 62 19.47 -10.08 5.12
N TYR A 63 19.57 -9.01 4.34
CA TYR A 63 19.40 -9.03 2.88
C TYR A 63 20.62 -8.43 2.19
N LYS A 64 21.18 -9.14 1.20
CA LYS A 64 22.34 -8.72 0.43
C LYS A 64 22.03 -8.40 -1.03
N GLY A 65 20.78 -8.60 -1.45
CA GLY A 65 20.34 -8.36 -2.83
C GLY A 65 20.10 -6.89 -3.16
N ALA A 66 19.65 -6.66 -4.38
CA ALA A 66 19.16 -5.36 -4.83
C ALA A 66 17.79 -5.05 -4.19
N VAL A 67 17.57 -3.79 -3.84
CA VAL A 67 16.26 -3.31 -3.40
C VAL A 67 15.44 -2.98 -4.65
N ASP A 68 14.89 -4.02 -5.27
CA ASP A 68 14.20 -3.97 -6.57
C ASP A 68 12.67 -3.93 -6.46
N GLY A 69 12.14 -4.12 -5.24
CA GLY A 69 10.70 -4.18 -5.01
C GLY A 69 10.05 -5.47 -5.52
N ILE A 70 10.84 -6.51 -5.81
CA ILE A 70 10.34 -7.83 -6.22
C ILE A 70 10.60 -8.84 -5.10
N TYR A 71 9.55 -9.46 -4.59
CA TYR A 71 9.66 -10.48 -3.55
C TYR A 71 10.12 -11.80 -4.16
N GLY A 72 11.38 -11.86 -4.56
CA GLY A 72 12.03 -13.02 -5.12
C GLY A 72 12.54 -13.99 -4.05
N SER A 73 13.22 -15.07 -4.49
CA SER A 73 13.79 -16.09 -3.59
C SER A 73 14.79 -15.51 -2.59
N GLN A 74 15.58 -14.51 -2.97
CA GLN A 74 16.52 -13.84 -2.06
C GLN A 74 15.77 -13.10 -0.93
N THR A 75 14.68 -12.42 -1.24
CA THR A 75 13.83 -11.75 -0.25
C THR A 75 13.16 -12.77 0.68
N VAL A 76 12.64 -13.89 0.13
CA VAL A 76 12.09 -14.98 0.94
C VAL A 76 13.13 -15.49 1.94
N ASN A 77 14.36 -15.76 1.49
CA ASN A 77 15.43 -16.27 2.36
C ASN A 77 15.81 -15.26 3.45
N ALA A 78 15.90 -13.98 3.11
CA ALA A 78 16.19 -12.91 4.04
C ALA A 78 15.09 -12.78 5.12
N VAL A 79 13.82 -12.86 4.71
CA VAL A 79 12.68 -12.84 5.63
C VAL A 79 12.70 -14.07 6.54
N LYS A 80 12.93 -15.29 6.02
CA LYS A 80 13.07 -16.48 6.84
C LYS A 80 14.21 -16.37 7.85
N TYR A 81 15.34 -15.79 7.46
CA TYR A 81 16.46 -15.56 8.37
C TYR A 81 16.08 -14.56 9.46
N PHE A 82 15.48 -13.43 9.10
CA PHE A 82 14.95 -12.45 10.04
C PHE A 82 13.94 -13.07 11.01
N GLN A 83 12.98 -13.83 10.50
CA GLN A 83 11.95 -14.51 11.31
C GLN A 83 12.58 -15.42 12.35
N ARG A 84 13.53 -16.29 11.97
CA ARG A 84 14.26 -17.17 12.92
C ARG A 84 14.96 -16.36 14.01
N ARG A 85 15.63 -15.27 13.65
CA ARG A 85 16.37 -14.45 14.61
C ARG A 85 15.48 -13.68 15.59
N ASN A 86 14.21 -13.49 15.24
CA ASN A 86 13.22 -12.78 16.04
C ASN A 86 12.13 -13.70 16.65
N GLY A 87 12.36 -15.02 16.69
CA GLY A 87 11.42 -15.97 17.32
C GLY A 87 10.07 -16.07 16.60
N LEU A 88 10.05 -15.78 15.30
CA LEU A 88 8.85 -15.88 14.46
C LEU A 88 8.86 -17.17 13.65
N THR A 89 7.68 -17.62 13.21
CA THR A 89 7.56 -18.73 12.25
C THR A 89 8.31 -18.36 10.96
N ALA A 90 9.30 -19.17 10.59
CA ALA A 90 10.18 -18.90 9.45
C ALA A 90 9.59 -19.43 8.13
N ASP A 91 8.40 -18.93 7.77
CA ASP A 91 7.68 -19.26 6.54
C ASP A 91 8.12 -18.43 5.32
N GLY A 92 8.80 -17.32 5.55
CA GLY A 92 9.21 -16.40 4.52
C GLY A 92 8.06 -15.52 4.02
N ILE A 93 7.00 -15.39 4.80
CA ILE A 93 5.84 -14.55 4.52
C ILE A 93 5.84 -13.38 5.49
N VAL A 94 5.68 -12.17 4.99
CA VAL A 94 5.50 -11.00 5.85
C VAL A 94 4.00 -10.82 6.09
N GLY A 95 3.49 -11.51 7.10
CA GLY A 95 2.16 -11.30 7.66
C GLY A 95 2.20 -10.33 8.83
N LYS A 96 1.09 -10.13 9.53
CA LYS A 96 0.91 -9.15 10.62
C LYS A 96 2.04 -9.18 11.67
N ARG A 97 2.42 -10.37 12.14
CA ARG A 97 3.47 -10.52 13.17
C ARG A 97 4.85 -10.14 12.65
N THR A 98 5.21 -10.59 11.43
CA THR A 98 6.48 -10.26 10.79
C THR A 98 6.56 -8.78 10.44
N ALA A 99 5.46 -8.19 9.97
CA ALA A 99 5.35 -6.76 9.68
C ALA A 99 5.55 -5.91 10.94
N ALA A 100 4.91 -6.29 12.05
CA ALA A 100 5.10 -5.62 13.34
C ALA A 100 6.56 -5.67 13.80
N ALA A 101 7.21 -6.84 13.69
CA ALA A 101 8.63 -6.98 14.02
C ALA A 101 9.56 -6.17 13.09
N LEU A 102 9.17 -6.01 11.82
CA LEU A 102 9.85 -5.13 10.88
C LEU A 102 9.55 -3.64 11.13
N GLY A 103 8.59 -3.30 11.98
CA GLY A 103 8.11 -1.93 12.18
C GLY A 103 7.51 -1.35 10.90
N ILE A 104 6.71 -2.14 10.18
CA ILE A 104 5.95 -1.73 9.00
C ILE A 104 4.48 -2.03 9.18
N THR A 105 3.64 -1.21 8.56
CA THR A 105 2.20 -1.47 8.48
C THR A 105 1.90 -2.16 7.16
N LEU A 106 1.32 -3.36 7.21
CA LEU A 106 0.70 -3.97 6.04
C LEU A 106 -0.69 -3.36 5.92
N SER A 107 -0.84 -2.37 5.06
CA SER A 107 -2.16 -1.91 4.70
C SER A 107 -2.86 -3.01 3.91
N SER A 108 -3.79 -3.73 4.55
CA SER A 108 -4.89 -4.29 3.80
C SER A 108 -5.59 -3.11 3.14
N SER A 109 -5.85 -3.18 1.85
CA SER A 109 -6.67 -2.23 1.13
C SER A 109 -8.12 -2.33 1.62
N SER A 110 -8.35 -1.85 2.83
CA SER A 110 -9.66 -1.59 3.41
C SER A 110 -9.68 -0.10 3.76
N SER A 111 -10.17 0.68 2.80
CA SER A 111 -10.98 1.90 2.95
C SER A 111 -10.97 2.54 4.34
N SER A 112 -10.02 3.46 4.55
CA SER A 112 -10.32 4.65 5.32
C SER A 112 -10.86 5.68 4.33
N SER A 113 -12.02 6.19 4.60
CA SER A 113 -12.78 7.15 3.79
C SER A 113 -12.06 8.49 3.61
N SER A 114 -11.09 8.48 2.71
CA SER A 114 -10.66 9.61 1.89
C SER A 114 -10.72 9.10 0.46
N GLY A 115 -11.55 9.68 -0.39
CA GLY A 115 -11.97 9.31 -1.73
C GLY A 115 -11.29 8.08 -2.32
N GLN A 116 -12.05 7.04 -2.58
CA GLN A 116 -11.57 5.80 -3.21
C GLN A 116 -10.77 6.16 -4.47
N ILE A 117 -9.46 5.85 -4.47
CA ILE A 117 -8.59 6.10 -5.63
C ILE A 117 -9.10 5.25 -6.79
N THR A 118 -9.54 5.90 -7.83
CA THR A 118 -10.12 5.27 -9.00
C THR A 118 -9.06 4.93 -10.05
N SER A 119 -9.39 4.07 -11.00
CA SER A 119 -8.53 3.84 -12.19
C SER A 119 -8.28 5.13 -12.96
N SER A 120 -9.21 6.10 -12.90
CA SER A 120 -9.05 7.44 -13.47
C SER A 120 -7.96 8.24 -12.75
N ASP A 121 -7.92 8.18 -11.41
CA ASP A 121 -6.90 8.86 -10.60
C ASP A 121 -5.50 8.31 -10.88
N LEU A 122 -5.36 6.99 -10.96
CA LEU A 122 -4.11 6.34 -11.35
C LEU A 122 -3.66 6.78 -12.74
N ASN A 123 -4.57 6.81 -13.72
CA ASN A 123 -4.23 7.22 -15.08
C ASN A 123 -3.82 8.70 -15.12
N LEU A 124 -4.54 9.57 -14.42
CA LEU A 124 -4.22 11.00 -14.35
C LEU A 124 -2.85 11.22 -13.67
N LEU A 125 -2.57 10.55 -12.56
CA LEU A 125 -1.27 10.61 -11.89
C LEU A 125 -0.14 10.12 -12.82
N ALA A 126 -0.35 9.02 -13.55
CA ALA A 126 0.61 8.51 -14.52
C ALA A 126 0.88 9.50 -15.67
N ARG A 127 -0.11 10.26 -16.10
CA ARG A 127 0.04 11.31 -17.13
C ARG A 127 0.91 12.46 -16.62
N VAL A 128 0.74 12.90 -15.37
CA VAL A 128 1.63 13.89 -14.76
C VAL A 128 3.05 13.37 -14.70
N VAL A 129 3.25 12.15 -14.19
CA VAL A 129 4.58 11.53 -14.14
C VAL A 129 5.22 11.47 -15.52
N TYR A 130 4.46 11.14 -16.55
CA TYR A 130 4.95 11.08 -17.92
C TYR A 130 5.31 12.45 -18.47
N GLY A 131 4.49 13.46 -18.22
CA GLY A 131 4.73 14.85 -18.66
C GLY A 131 5.96 15.45 -17.97
N GLU A 132 6.04 15.31 -16.66
CA GLU A 132 7.05 15.96 -15.82
C GLU A 132 8.38 15.20 -15.69
N ALA A 133 8.35 13.87 -15.79
CA ALA A 133 9.47 13.05 -15.38
C ALA A 133 9.81 11.87 -16.31
N ARG A 134 9.32 11.82 -17.57
CA ARG A 134 9.61 10.70 -18.48
C ARG A 134 11.10 10.49 -18.79
N GLY A 135 11.91 11.54 -18.66
CA GLY A 135 13.36 11.50 -18.84
C GLY A 135 14.14 11.25 -17.55
N GLU A 136 13.47 11.18 -16.42
CA GLU A 136 14.09 10.98 -15.12
C GLU A 136 14.31 9.50 -14.79
N PRO A 137 15.28 9.17 -13.91
CA PRO A 137 15.39 7.84 -13.36
C PRO A 137 14.06 7.38 -12.74
N TYR A 138 13.81 6.07 -12.71
CA TYR A 138 12.54 5.53 -12.20
C TYR A 138 12.16 6.06 -10.81
N THR A 139 13.15 6.17 -9.91
CA THR A 139 12.94 6.78 -8.58
C THR A 139 12.49 8.23 -8.67
N GLY A 140 12.98 9.00 -9.65
CA GLY A 140 12.54 10.39 -9.91
C GLY A 140 11.10 10.45 -10.42
N GLN A 141 10.69 9.49 -11.25
CA GLN A 141 9.31 9.35 -11.68
C GLN A 141 8.37 9.06 -10.51
N VAL A 142 8.76 8.14 -9.60
CA VAL A 142 8.00 7.89 -8.36
C VAL A 142 7.98 9.11 -7.46
N ALA A 143 9.09 9.85 -7.37
CA ALA A 143 9.18 11.06 -6.55
C ALA A 143 8.18 12.15 -6.98
N VAL A 144 8.01 12.35 -8.29
CA VAL A 144 7.00 13.30 -8.82
C VAL A 144 5.59 12.85 -8.44
N ALA A 145 5.26 11.57 -8.59
CA ALA A 145 3.96 11.05 -8.16
C ALA A 145 3.75 11.21 -6.64
N ALA A 146 4.79 10.94 -5.84
CA ALA A 146 4.74 11.06 -4.39
C ALA A 146 4.47 12.50 -3.95
N VAL A 147 5.07 13.52 -4.62
CA VAL A 147 4.78 14.94 -4.33
C VAL A 147 3.31 15.26 -4.56
N VAL A 148 2.68 14.78 -5.64
CA VAL A 148 1.22 14.94 -5.85
C VAL A 148 0.44 14.37 -4.67
N LEU A 149 0.76 13.15 -4.24
CA LEU A 149 0.06 12.47 -3.15
C LEU A 149 0.32 13.14 -1.79
N ASN A 150 1.51 13.68 -1.56
CA ASN A 150 1.83 14.45 -0.37
C ASN A 150 1.02 15.75 -0.31
N ARG A 151 0.85 16.43 -1.45
CA ARG A 151 -0.05 17.59 -1.54
C ARG A 151 -1.48 17.22 -1.21
N VAL A 152 -2.02 16.11 -1.74
CA VAL A 152 -3.38 15.63 -1.42
C VAL A 152 -3.58 15.41 0.08
N ARG A 153 -2.52 14.95 0.80
CA ARG A 153 -2.56 14.72 2.26
C ARG A 153 -2.35 16.00 3.08
N SER A 154 -1.85 17.05 2.47
CA SER A 154 -1.55 18.33 3.14
C SER A 154 -2.77 19.24 3.16
N ALA A 155 -3.10 19.78 4.33
CA ALA A 155 -4.19 20.75 4.47
C ALA A 155 -4.00 22.04 3.64
N SER A 156 -2.78 22.29 3.13
CA SER A 156 -2.46 23.47 2.32
C SER A 156 -2.81 23.30 0.83
N PHE A 157 -3.30 22.13 0.42
CA PHE A 157 -3.59 21.81 -0.97
C PHE A 157 -4.98 21.16 -1.10
N PRO A 158 -5.52 21.09 -2.34
CA PRO A 158 -6.74 20.31 -2.58
C PRO A 158 -6.60 18.86 -2.15
N ASN A 159 -7.68 18.28 -1.61
CA ASN A 159 -7.71 16.93 -1.06
C ASN A 159 -7.99 15.82 -2.09
N THR A 160 -7.84 16.11 -3.39
CA THR A 160 -8.01 15.14 -4.48
C THR A 160 -6.84 15.22 -5.47
N ILE A 161 -6.51 14.10 -6.12
CA ILE A 161 -5.46 14.03 -7.14
C ILE A 161 -5.74 15.04 -8.27
N ALA A 162 -6.95 15.05 -8.78
CA ALA A 162 -7.36 16.00 -9.84
C ALA A 162 -7.26 17.46 -9.37
N GLY A 163 -7.70 17.76 -8.15
CA GLY A 163 -7.61 19.09 -7.58
C GLY A 163 -6.18 19.61 -7.47
N VAL A 164 -5.25 18.75 -7.04
CA VAL A 164 -3.82 19.09 -6.96
C VAL A 164 -3.22 19.30 -8.35
N ILE A 165 -3.53 18.40 -9.30
CA ILE A 165 -2.94 18.41 -10.64
C ILE A 165 -3.41 19.62 -11.44
N TYR A 166 -4.69 19.91 -11.41
CA TYR A 166 -5.28 21.02 -12.18
C TYR A 166 -5.25 22.38 -11.44
N GLN A 167 -4.58 22.45 -10.29
CA GLN A 167 -4.33 23.74 -9.65
C GLN A 167 -3.48 24.64 -10.57
N SER A 168 -3.88 25.89 -10.74
CA SER A 168 -3.21 26.82 -11.67
C SER A 168 -1.70 26.91 -11.39
N GLY A 169 -0.89 26.67 -12.40
CA GLY A 169 0.58 26.73 -12.32
C GLY A 169 1.24 25.63 -11.47
N ALA A 170 0.51 24.57 -11.14
CA ALA A 170 1.06 23.49 -10.29
C ALA A 170 2.00 22.55 -11.05
N PHE A 171 1.74 22.32 -12.35
CA PHE A 171 2.51 21.42 -13.21
C PHE A 171 2.57 21.99 -14.63
N ASP A 172 3.78 22.01 -15.22
CA ASP A 172 4.00 22.55 -16.56
C ASP A 172 3.29 21.70 -17.62
N CYS A 173 3.25 20.37 -17.43
CA CYS A 173 2.58 19.46 -18.36
C CYS A 173 1.08 19.70 -18.52
N VAL A 174 0.43 20.40 -17.58
CA VAL A 174 -0.97 20.83 -17.71
C VAL A 174 -1.10 22.03 -18.63
N SER A 175 -0.22 23.01 -18.46
CA SER A 175 -0.26 24.26 -19.25
C SER A 175 0.21 24.09 -20.69
N ASP A 176 1.16 23.19 -20.96
CA ASP A 176 1.68 22.90 -22.30
C ASP A 176 0.96 21.77 -23.03
N GLY A 177 -0.04 21.14 -22.36
CA GLY A 177 -0.89 20.10 -22.94
C GLY A 177 -0.28 18.69 -22.93
N GLN A 178 0.92 18.49 -22.40
CA GLN A 178 1.54 17.17 -22.30
C GLN A 178 0.76 16.21 -21.38
N ILE A 179 -0.07 16.71 -20.48
CA ILE A 179 -1.01 15.94 -19.64
C ILE A 179 -1.94 15.04 -20.49
N ASN A 180 -2.16 15.38 -21.76
CA ASN A 180 -3.02 14.61 -22.67
C ASN A 180 -2.31 13.46 -23.37
N LEU A 181 -0.98 13.34 -23.22
CA LEU A 181 -0.22 12.25 -23.81
C LEU A 181 -0.52 10.93 -23.09
N THR A 182 -0.42 9.81 -23.84
CA THR A 182 -0.58 8.48 -23.26
C THR A 182 0.67 8.12 -22.44
N PRO A 183 0.54 7.85 -21.13
CA PRO A 183 1.68 7.51 -20.31
C PRO A 183 2.25 6.13 -20.69
N ASN A 184 3.56 6.00 -20.66
CA ASN A 184 4.25 4.73 -20.88
C ASN A 184 4.15 3.81 -19.65
N LYS A 185 4.63 2.57 -19.79
CA LYS A 185 4.61 1.58 -18.72
C LYS A 185 5.39 2.03 -17.47
N SER A 186 6.53 2.72 -17.68
CA SER A 186 7.35 3.22 -16.57
C SER A 186 6.57 4.23 -15.70
N ALA A 187 5.94 5.22 -16.33
CA ALA A 187 5.15 6.23 -15.64
C ALA A 187 3.92 5.64 -14.92
N LYS A 188 3.25 4.65 -15.54
CA LYS A 188 2.14 3.92 -14.91
C LYS A 188 2.59 3.15 -13.67
N ASN A 189 3.71 2.45 -13.76
CA ASN A 189 4.28 1.71 -12.63
C ASN A 189 4.74 2.67 -11.52
N ALA A 190 5.35 3.80 -11.86
CA ALA A 190 5.80 4.80 -10.90
C ALA A 190 4.62 5.43 -10.15
N ALA A 191 3.53 5.77 -10.86
CA ALA A 191 2.29 6.25 -10.25
C ALA A 191 1.68 5.20 -9.30
N GLN A 192 1.65 3.93 -9.72
CA GLN A 192 1.15 2.84 -8.89
C GLN A 192 2.03 2.62 -7.64
N ASP A 193 3.35 2.66 -7.78
CA ASP A 193 4.27 2.50 -6.64
C ASP A 193 4.11 3.64 -5.63
N ALA A 194 3.91 4.87 -6.08
CA ALA A 194 3.61 6.00 -5.21
C ALA A 194 2.26 5.83 -4.49
N LEU A 195 1.21 5.39 -5.19
CA LEU A 195 -0.09 5.07 -4.60
C LEU A 195 0.01 3.95 -3.55
N ASN A 196 0.89 2.99 -3.77
CA ASN A 196 1.21 1.93 -2.82
C ASN A 196 2.08 2.42 -1.64
N GLY A 197 2.38 3.72 -1.56
CA GLY A 197 3.06 4.36 -0.43
C GLY A 197 4.57 4.55 -0.59
N TRP A 198 5.17 4.27 -1.77
CA TRP A 198 6.57 4.59 -1.97
C TRP A 198 6.76 6.09 -2.20
N ASP A 199 7.32 6.75 -1.20
CA ASP A 199 7.71 8.16 -1.24
C ASP A 199 9.23 8.31 -1.05
N PRO A 200 10.00 8.40 -2.13
CA PRO A 200 11.44 8.62 -2.05
C PRO A 200 11.79 10.06 -1.64
N THR A 201 10.81 10.97 -1.52
CA THR A 201 11.01 12.37 -1.17
C THR A 201 10.88 12.64 0.33
N TYR A 202 10.44 11.64 1.11
CA TYR A 202 10.20 11.79 2.55
C TYR A 202 9.23 12.94 2.90
N GLY A 203 8.16 13.05 2.15
CA GLY A 203 7.09 14.02 2.41
C GLY A 203 7.30 15.39 1.78
N CYS A 204 8.19 15.55 0.79
CA CYS A 204 8.33 16.82 0.07
C CYS A 204 7.04 17.21 -0.64
N LEU A 205 6.75 18.51 -0.62
CA LEU A 205 5.57 19.10 -1.27
C LEU A 205 5.91 19.81 -2.57
N TYR A 206 7.20 20.03 -2.82
CA TYR A 206 7.69 20.79 -3.97
C TYR A 206 8.89 20.09 -4.59
N TYR A 207 9.05 20.30 -5.90
CA TYR A 207 10.25 19.98 -6.64
C TYR A 207 10.46 21.01 -7.74
N TYR A 208 11.68 21.10 -8.21
CA TYR A 208 12.05 21.96 -9.34
C TYR A 208 13.36 21.45 -9.96
N ASN A 209 13.60 21.82 -11.20
CA ASN A 209 14.90 21.62 -11.84
C ASN A 209 15.80 22.85 -11.56
N PRO A 210 16.89 22.70 -10.79
CA PRO A 210 17.76 23.82 -10.43
C PRO A 210 18.41 24.53 -11.62
N LYS A 211 18.53 23.83 -12.78
CA LYS A 211 19.14 24.40 -13.99
C LYS A 211 18.21 25.33 -14.77
N THR A 212 16.90 25.15 -14.63
CA THR A 212 15.89 25.87 -15.41
C THR A 212 14.96 26.74 -14.58
N ALA A 213 14.88 26.51 -13.26
CA ALA A 213 13.99 27.24 -12.38
C ALA A 213 14.40 28.72 -12.26
N THR A 214 13.44 29.60 -12.44
CA THR A 214 13.60 31.06 -12.30
C THR A 214 12.83 31.64 -11.11
N ASN A 215 11.94 30.86 -10.51
CA ASN A 215 11.11 31.29 -9.40
C ASN A 215 11.95 31.44 -8.12
N LYS A 216 12.20 32.67 -7.69
CA LYS A 216 13.03 32.98 -6.51
C LYS A 216 12.52 32.35 -5.21
N TRP A 217 11.19 32.30 -5.03
CA TRP A 217 10.61 31.65 -3.85
C TRP A 217 10.89 30.14 -3.85
N MET A 218 10.80 29.48 -5.00
CA MET A 218 11.13 28.06 -5.11
C MET A 218 12.62 27.81 -4.81
N LEU A 219 13.50 28.66 -5.36
CA LEU A 219 14.95 28.57 -5.18
C LEU A 219 15.40 28.88 -3.74
N SER A 220 14.62 29.62 -2.95
CA SER A 220 14.92 29.92 -1.56
C SER A 220 14.55 28.80 -0.58
N ARG A 221 13.86 27.74 -1.04
CA ARG A 221 13.45 26.66 -0.15
C ARG A 221 14.61 25.70 0.15
N PRO A 222 14.72 25.22 1.41
CA PRO A 222 15.75 24.25 1.74
C PRO A 222 15.51 22.93 1.00
N VAL A 223 16.48 22.53 0.19
CA VAL A 223 16.45 21.24 -0.55
C VAL A 223 16.70 20.12 0.43
N LYS A 224 15.80 19.14 0.48
CA LYS A 224 15.98 17.90 1.27
C LYS A 224 16.85 16.87 0.55
N LEU A 225 16.62 16.71 -0.75
CA LEU A 225 17.35 15.76 -1.60
C LEU A 225 17.22 16.11 -3.07
N SER A 226 18.08 15.52 -3.89
CA SER A 226 17.99 15.59 -5.35
C SER A 226 17.90 14.19 -5.93
N ILE A 227 17.03 13.99 -6.93
CA ILE A 227 16.89 12.75 -7.69
C ILE A 227 16.84 13.12 -9.16
N GLY A 228 17.79 12.60 -9.95
CA GLY A 228 17.95 13.00 -11.35
C GLY A 228 18.22 14.49 -11.50
N ASN A 229 17.42 15.17 -12.30
CA ASN A 229 17.52 16.62 -12.49
C ASN A 229 16.65 17.43 -11.51
N HIS A 230 15.90 16.81 -10.63
CA HIS A 230 14.99 17.49 -9.72
C HIS A 230 15.54 17.59 -8.29
N ALA A 231 15.41 18.78 -7.69
CA ALA A 231 15.59 19.06 -6.28
C ALA A 231 14.21 19.06 -5.59
N PHE A 232 14.11 18.34 -4.47
CA PHE A 232 12.87 18.16 -3.70
C PHE A 232 12.94 18.88 -2.35
N CYS A 233 11.82 19.58 -1.95
CA CYS A 233 11.74 20.37 -0.73
C CYS A 233 10.33 20.39 -0.11
#